data_efb259b2d7e4f5772129261c66f4fe6c
#
_entry.id   efb259b2d7e4f5772129261c66f4fe6c
#
_cell.length_a   1.000
_cell.length_b   1.000
_cell.length_c   1.000
_cell.angle_alpha   90.00
_cell.angle_beta   90.00
_cell.angle_gamma   90.00
#
_symmetry.space_group_name_H-M   'P 1'
#
loop_
_entity.id
_entity.type
_entity.pdbx_description
1 polymer ?
#
loop_
_entity_poly.entity_id
_entity_poly.type
_entity_poly.pdbx_seq_one_letter_code
_entity_poly.pdbx_strand_id
1 'polypeptide(L)'
;MPNKLKLQPIENWLKKNNWHFYDHQLETLSKSLQGYDVLLVAPTGGGKTLAGFLPSLEDLINKKNPKNQLHTLYISPLKALTVDVHRNLSAPISDQKLDIKVETRTGDTSSYKKVRQKQEPPHMLMTTPESLALLLASPDANDYFKFLKFLIFRGNISTRSSSGLGIFENFSCS
;
A
#
# COMPACT_ATOMS: atom_id res chain seq x y z
N MET A 1 -7.57 26.20 8.11
CA MET A 1 -6.38 25.64 8.78
C MET A 1 -6.09 24.30 8.16
N PRO A 2 -4.87 24.00 7.68
CA PRO A 2 -4.58 22.69 7.13
C PRO A 2 -4.76 21.65 8.24
N ASN A 3 -5.56 20.63 7.94
CA ASN A 3 -5.84 19.51 8.81
C ASN A 3 -4.49 18.90 9.23
N LYS A 4 -4.17 18.94 10.53
CA LYS A 4 -2.90 18.44 11.06
C LYS A 4 -2.82 16.95 10.72
N LEU A 5 -1.93 16.59 9.80
CA LEU A 5 -1.69 15.21 9.38
C LEU A 5 -1.50 14.34 10.64
N LYS A 6 -2.30 13.27 10.76
CA LYS A 6 -2.26 12.40 11.95
C LYS A 6 -1.25 11.26 11.79
N LEU A 7 -0.13 11.54 11.13
CA LEU A 7 0.99 10.61 10.99
C LEU A 7 1.94 10.61 12.20
N GLN A 8 1.55 11.24 13.30
CA GLN A 8 2.37 11.32 14.50
C GLN A 8 2.99 9.98 14.93
N PRO A 9 2.26 8.83 14.89
CA PRO A 9 2.87 7.54 15.21
C PRO A 9 4.03 7.18 14.26
N ILE A 10 3.87 7.42 12.96
CA ILE A 10 4.92 7.14 11.97
C ILE A 10 6.09 8.11 12.11
N GLU A 11 5.83 9.40 12.37
CA GLU A 11 6.88 10.38 12.67
C GLU A 11 7.68 9.98 13.92
N ASN A 12 7.01 9.54 14.98
CA ASN A 12 7.66 9.09 16.21
C ASN A 12 8.56 7.88 15.94
N TRP A 13 8.09 6.94 15.12
CA TRP A 13 8.88 5.78 14.72
C TRP A 13 10.10 6.18 13.90
N LEU A 14 9.96 7.09 12.96
CA LEU A 14 11.07 7.62 12.17
C LEU A 14 12.11 8.30 13.07
N LYS A 15 11.68 9.18 13.98
CA LYS A 15 12.55 9.89 14.93
C LYS A 15 13.32 8.92 15.83
N LYS A 16 12.68 7.86 16.31
CA LYS A 16 13.33 6.81 17.12
C LYS A 16 14.47 6.13 16.39
N ASN A 17 14.38 6.03 15.06
CA ASN A 17 15.41 5.43 14.20
C ASN A 17 16.37 6.48 13.59
N ASN A 18 16.35 7.74 14.05
CA ASN A 18 17.09 8.85 13.47
C ASN A 18 16.78 9.10 11.98
N TRP A 19 15.56 8.85 11.58
CA TRP A 19 15.05 9.06 10.24
C TRP A 19 14.03 10.20 10.20
N HIS A 20 13.83 10.75 9.01
CA HIS A 20 12.81 11.78 8.75
C HIS A 20 12.14 11.49 7.42
N PHE A 21 11.00 12.11 7.19
CA PHE A 21 10.36 12.04 5.88
C PHE A 21 11.19 12.74 4.82
N TYR A 22 11.23 12.14 3.63
CA TYR A 22 11.74 12.80 2.43
C TYR A 22 10.65 13.70 1.82
N ASP A 23 11.07 14.78 1.13
CA ASP A 23 10.12 15.72 0.51
C ASP A 23 9.16 15.04 -0.46
N HIS A 24 9.65 14.12 -1.29
CA HIS A 24 8.81 13.36 -2.23
C HIS A 24 7.76 12.46 -1.54
N GLN A 25 8.01 12.02 -0.30
CA GLN A 25 7.03 11.25 0.48
C GLN A 25 5.88 12.14 0.93
N LEU A 26 6.19 13.35 1.41
CA LEU A 26 5.21 14.33 1.83
C LEU A 26 4.43 14.89 0.63
N GLU A 27 5.09 15.09 -0.50
CA GLU A 27 4.44 15.50 -1.74
C GLU A 27 3.47 14.43 -2.26
N THR A 28 3.90 13.15 -2.29
CA THR A 28 3.04 12.01 -2.64
C THR A 28 1.81 11.96 -1.75
N LEU A 29 1.98 12.10 -0.45
CA LEU A 29 0.88 12.15 0.51
C LEU A 29 -0.06 13.32 0.21
N SER A 30 0.47 14.52 0.04
CA SER A 30 -0.32 15.73 -0.22
C SER A 30 -1.15 15.60 -1.50
N LYS A 31 -0.56 15.11 -2.59
CA LYS A 31 -1.26 14.90 -3.87
C LYS A 31 -2.35 13.84 -3.75
N SER A 32 -2.04 12.71 -3.12
CA SER A 32 -3.02 11.64 -2.92
C SER A 32 -4.21 12.09 -2.06
N LEU A 33 -3.99 12.90 -1.01
CA LEU A 33 -5.07 13.46 -0.19
C LEU A 33 -5.93 14.48 -0.94
N GLN A 34 -5.42 15.07 -2.01
CA GLN A 34 -6.16 15.93 -2.93
C GLN A 34 -6.94 15.13 -3.98
N GLY A 35 -6.83 13.78 -3.98
CA GLY A 35 -7.52 12.92 -4.93
C GLY A 35 -6.77 12.65 -6.24
N TYR A 36 -5.48 13.00 -6.33
CA TYR A 36 -4.69 12.71 -7.51
C TYR A 36 -4.11 11.30 -7.48
N ASP A 37 -4.06 10.65 -8.63
CA ASP A 37 -3.21 9.49 -8.85
C ASP A 37 -1.75 9.95 -8.95
N VAL A 38 -0.84 9.22 -8.29
CA VAL A 38 0.56 9.64 -8.18
C VAL A 38 1.48 8.57 -8.75
N LEU A 39 2.32 8.94 -9.71
CA LEU A 39 3.44 8.14 -10.17
C LEU A 39 4.72 8.64 -9.51
N LEU A 40 5.32 7.80 -8.64
CA LEU A 40 6.58 8.12 -7.98
C LEU A 40 7.74 7.39 -8.63
N VAL A 41 8.68 8.15 -9.18
CA VAL A 41 9.94 7.65 -9.73
C VAL A 41 11.09 8.16 -8.85
N ALA A 42 11.80 7.24 -8.19
CA ALA A 42 12.94 7.58 -7.34
C ALA A 42 13.97 6.43 -7.36
N PRO A 43 15.24 6.68 -7.05
CA PRO A 43 16.28 5.65 -6.99
C PRO A 43 15.99 4.58 -5.93
N THR A 44 16.64 3.44 -6.04
CA THR A 44 16.56 2.37 -5.04
C THR A 44 17.06 2.92 -3.69
N GLY A 45 16.39 2.55 -2.61
CA GLY A 45 16.70 3.10 -1.26
C GLY A 45 16.04 4.45 -0.95
N GLY A 46 15.46 5.13 -1.93
CA GLY A 46 14.82 6.45 -1.77
C GLY A 46 13.46 6.45 -1.05
N GLY A 47 13.13 5.45 -0.23
CA GLY A 47 11.92 5.47 0.60
C GLY A 47 10.58 5.35 -0.16
N LYS A 48 10.60 4.94 -1.45
CA LYS A 48 9.38 4.80 -2.30
C LYS A 48 8.27 3.96 -1.67
N THR A 49 8.65 2.88 -0.99
CA THR A 49 7.68 1.98 -0.35
C THR A 49 6.87 2.74 0.68
N LEU A 50 7.52 3.46 1.58
CA LEU A 50 6.81 4.26 2.58
C LEU A 50 5.96 5.36 1.92
N ALA A 51 6.49 6.05 0.92
CA ALA A 51 5.75 7.06 0.17
C ALA A 51 4.41 6.55 -0.35
N GLY A 52 4.39 5.38 -0.98
CA GLY A 52 3.16 4.79 -1.52
C GLY A 52 2.14 4.41 -0.44
N PHE A 53 2.59 4.04 0.77
CA PHE A 53 1.70 3.63 1.85
C PHE A 53 1.27 4.79 2.78
N LEU A 54 1.95 5.94 2.76
CA LEU A 54 1.61 7.07 3.64
C LEU A 54 0.14 7.51 3.57
N PRO A 55 -0.48 7.67 2.38
CA PRO A 55 -1.89 8.06 2.29
C PRO A 55 -2.82 7.05 2.95
N SER A 56 -2.53 5.77 2.76
CA SER A 56 -3.30 4.67 3.34
C SER A 56 -3.11 4.57 4.85
N LEU A 57 -1.89 4.75 5.35
CA LEU A 57 -1.58 4.76 6.79
C LEU A 57 -2.28 5.94 7.47
N GLU A 58 -2.23 7.13 6.85
CA GLU A 58 -2.90 8.32 7.38
C GLU A 58 -4.41 8.11 7.52
N ASP A 59 -5.06 7.55 6.49
CA ASP A 59 -6.49 7.27 6.51
C ASP A 59 -6.85 6.22 7.58
N LEU A 60 -6.06 5.13 7.70
CA LEU A 60 -6.32 4.06 8.69
C LEU A 60 -6.04 4.52 10.12
N ILE A 61 -4.99 5.30 10.37
CA ILE A 61 -4.69 5.86 11.70
C ILE A 61 -5.81 6.82 12.15
N ASN A 62 -6.44 7.51 11.20
CA ASN A 62 -7.56 8.41 11.50
C ASN A 62 -8.86 7.66 11.85
N LYS A 63 -9.02 6.43 11.39
CA LYS A 63 -10.17 5.59 11.72
C LYS A 63 -9.97 4.96 13.09
N LYS A 64 -10.76 5.39 14.08
CA LYS A 64 -10.81 4.70 15.37
C LYS A 64 -11.42 3.32 15.15
N ASN A 65 -10.68 2.27 15.49
CA ASN A 65 -11.10 0.85 15.37
C ASN A 65 -11.55 0.51 13.93
N PRO A 66 -10.63 0.47 12.96
CA PRO A 66 -11.00 0.10 11.59
C PRO A 66 -11.60 -1.32 11.60
N LYS A 67 -12.73 -1.49 10.91
CA LYS A 67 -13.33 -2.82 10.73
C LYS A 67 -12.40 -3.69 9.89
N ASN A 68 -12.42 -5.01 10.09
CA ASN A 68 -11.71 -5.97 9.23
C ASN A 68 -12.29 -5.92 7.81
N GLN A 69 -11.72 -5.09 6.97
CA GLN A 69 -12.12 -4.89 5.57
C GLN A 69 -10.89 -4.50 4.75
N LEU A 70 -10.85 -4.95 3.51
CA LEU A 70 -9.74 -4.61 2.62
C LEU A 70 -9.80 -3.11 2.27
N HIS A 71 -8.80 -2.38 2.71
CA HIS A 71 -8.69 -0.94 2.50
C HIS A 71 -7.62 -0.58 1.47
N THR A 72 -6.51 -1.34 1.47
CA THR A 72 -5.35 -1.09 0.61
C THR A 72 -4.89 -2.38 -0.04
N LEU A 73 -4.71 -2.33 -1.35
CA LEU A 73 -4.14 -3.43 -2.13
C LEU A 73 -2.80 -3.00 -2.73
N TYR A 74 -1.74 -3.76 -2.41
CA TYR A 74 -0.43 -3.60 -3.02
C TYR A 74 -0.15 -4.76 -3.96
N ILE A 75 0.27 -4.45 -5.18
CA ILE A 75 0.54 -5.42 -6.23
C ILE A 75 1.99 -5.32 -6.67
N SER A 76 2.70 -6.44 -6.62
CA SER A 76 4.06 -6.56 -7.13
C SER A 76 4.25 -7.86 -7.90
N PRO A 77 4.93 -7.85 -9.06
CA PRO A 77 5.16 -9.07 -9.83
C PRO A 77 6.13 -10.05 -9.16
N LEU A 78 6.89 -9.61 -8.17
CA LEU A 78 7.88 -10.43 -7.46
C LEU A 78 7.43 -10.75 -6.04
N LYS A 79 7.27 -12.04 -5.71
CA LYS A 79 6.91 -12.51 -4.36
C LYS A 79 7.86 -12.00 -3.28
N ALA A 80 9.17 -12.01 -3.55
CA ALA A 80 10.18 -11.51 -2.60
C ALA A 80 9.91 -10.06 -2.21
N LEU A 81 9.51 -9.21 -3.16
CA LEU A 81 9.18 -7.81 -2.88
C LEU A 81 7.91 -7.68 -2.02
N THR A 82 6.92 -8.54 -2.19
CA THR A 82 5.72 -8.51 -1.32
C THR A 82 6.07 -8.85 0.12
N VAL A 83 7.00 -9.79 0.33
CA VAL A 83 7.48 -10.16 1.67
C VAL A 83 8.31 -9.05 2.30
N ASP A 84 9.23 -8.45 1.54
CA ASP A 84 10.07 -7.34 2.03
C ASP A 84 9.22 -6.12 2.40
N VAL A 85 8.28 -5.75 1.55
CA VAL A 85 7.36 -4.64 1.81
C VAL A 85 6.49 -4.93 3.03
N HIS A 86 5.97 -6.14 3.17
CA HIS A 86 5.23 -6.57 4.35
C HIS A 86 6.05 -6.38 5.63
N ARG A 87 7.29 -6.87 5.65
CA ARG A 87 8.19 -6.75 6.81
C ARG A 87 8.46 -5.28 7.16
N ASN A 88 8.81 -4.47 6.15
CA ASN A 88 9.16 -3.07 6.34
C ASN A 88 7.96 -2.22 6.81
N LEU A 89 6.75 -2.57 6.39
CA LEU A 89 5.54 -1.89 6.81
C LEU A 89 5.03 -2.36 8.18
N SER A 90 5.21 -3.65 8.49
CA SER A 90 4.79 -4.23 9.77
C SER A 90 5.60 -3.69 10.95
N ALA A 91 6.87 -3.31 10.75
CA ALA A 91 7.73 -2.78 11.79
C ALA A 91 7.15 -1.50 12.44
N PRO A 92 6.89 -0.40 11.71
CA PRO A 92 6.32 0.81 12.30
C PRO A 92 4.91 0.57 12.89
N ILE A 93 4.10 -0.28 12.26
CA ILE A 93 2.74 -0.61 12.73
C ILE A 93 2.81 -1.29 14.11
N SER A 94 3.68 -2.30 14.24
CA SER A 94 3.87 -3.03 15.49
C SER A 94 4.50 -2.17 16.58
N ASP A 95 5.57 -1.45 16.28
CA ASP A 95 6.28 -0.59 17.23
C ASP A 95 5.38 0.52 17.80
N GLN A 96 4.48 1.03 16.99
CA GLN A 96 3.52 2.07 17.38
C GLN A 96 2.18 1.50 17.87
N LYS A 97 2.04 0.17 17.97
CA LYS A 97 0.84 -0.54 18.44
C LYS A 97 -0.42 -0.10 17.68
N LEU A 98 -0.30 0.09 16.38
CA LEU A 98 -1.43 0.46 15.53
C LEU A 98 -2.31 -0.77 15.26
N ASP A 99 -3.62 -0.63 15.37
CA ASP A 99 -4.58 -1.70 15.03
C ASP A 99 -4.79 -1.78 13.51
N ILE A 100 -3.70 -2.09 12.80
CA ILE A 100 -3.68 -2.24 11.34
C ILE A 100 -3.17 -3.63 10.99
N LYS A 101 -4.03 -4.45 10.37
CA LYS A 101 -3.66 -5.79 9.90
C LYS A 101 -3.06 -5.71 8.51
N VAL A 102 -1.81 -6.17 8.38
CA VAL A 102 -1.10 -6.26 7.10
C VAL A 102 -0.80 -7.71 6.80
N GLU A 103 -1.19 -8.19 5.63
CA GLU A 103 -0.96 -9.58 5.23
C GLU A 103 -0.48 -9.72 3.79
N THR A 104 0.15 -10.86 3.51
CA THR A 104 0.53 -11.26 2.15
C THR A 104 -0.39 -12.37 1.65
N ARG A 105 -0.70 -12.32 0.32
CA ARG A 105 -1.37 -13.40 -0.40
C ARG A 105 -0.67 -13.63 -1.72
N THR A 106 0.02 -14.76 -1.80
CA THR A 106 0.77 -15.21 -2.99
C THR A 106 0.39 -16.65 -3.32
N GLY A 107 0.98 -17.21 -4.37
CA GLY A 107 0.79 -18.62 -4.70
C GLY A 107 1.05 -19.57 -3.53
N ASP A 108 2.07 -19.26 -2.73
CA ASP A 108 2.53 -20.09 -1.60
C ASP A 108 1.69 -19.93 -0.32
N THR A 109 0.74 -19.00 -0.30
CA THR A 109 -0.15 -18.83 0.85
C THR A 109 -1.04 -20.07 1.01
N SER A 110 -1.04 -20.66 2.21
CA SER A 110 -1.83 -21.87 2.50
C SER A 110 -3.33 -21.66 2.25
N SER A 111 -4.01 -22.74 1.89
CA SER A 111 -5.47 -22.71 1.65
C SER A 111 -6.24 -22.23 2.88
N TYR A 112 -5.84 -22.67 4.07
CA TYR A 112 -6.43 -22.20 5.33
C TYR A 112 -6.33 -20.66 5.47
N LYS A 113 -5.14 -20.10 5.25
CA LYS A 113 -4.94 -18.65 5.33
C LYS A 113 -5.74 -17.91 4.24
N LYS A 114 -5.82 -18.49 3.03
CA LYS A 114 -6.63 -17.92 1.94
C LYS A 114 -8.12 -17.83 2.30
N VAL A 115 -8.67 -18.86 2.94
CA VAL A 115 -10.08 -18.89 3.40
C VAL A 115 -10.30 -17.86 4.51
N ARG A 116 -9.42 -17.87 5.53
CA ARG A 116 -9.50 -16.90 6.62
C ARG A 116 -9.45 -15.45 6.13
N GLN A 117 -8.56 -15.13 5.19
CA GLN A 117 -8.45 -13.79 4.60
C GLN A 117 -9.71 -13.34 3.86
N LYS A 118 -10.52 -14.26 3.37
CA LYS A 118 -11.82 -13.93 2.78
C LYS A 118 -12.87 -13.60 3.85
N GLN A 119 -12.88 -14.35 4.94
CA GLN A 119 -13.82 -14.16 6.05
C GLN A 119 -13.46 -12.93 6.90
N GLU A 120 -12.16 -12.74 7.13
CA GLU A 120 -11.60 -11.64 7.89
C GLU A 120 -10.52 -10.92 7.05
N PRO A 121 -10.92 -10.04 6.12
CA PRO A 121 -9.96 -9.33 5.28
C PRO A 121 -8.98 -8.49 6.10
N PRO A 122 -7.68 -8.50 5.75
CA PRO A 122 -6.73 -7.56 6.34
C PRO A 122 -7.02 -6.14 5.85
N HIS A 123 -6.56 -5.14 6.60
CA HIS A 123 -6.66 -3.74 6.15
C HIS A 123 -5.78 -3.47 4.93
N MET A 124 -4.59 -4.09 4.89
CA MET A 124 -3.66 -4.00 3.78
C MET A 124 -3.29 -5.40 3.29
N LEU A 125 -3.52 -5.66 2.02
CA LEU A 125 -3.15 -6.93 1.37
C LEU A 125 -2.06 -6.68 0.33
N MET A 126 -0.98 -7.44 0.45
CA MET A 126 0.11 -7.45 -0.51
C MET A 126 0.05 -8.73 -1.34
N THR A 127 -0.03 -8.58 -2.66
CA THR A 127 -0.28 -9.72 -3.55
C THR A 127 0.54 -9.65 -4.83
N THR A 128 0.48 -10.73 -5.60
CA THR A 128 1.01 -10.79 -6.97
C THR A 128 -0.13 -10.73 -7.99
N PRO A 129 0.14 -10.34 -9.25
CA PRO A 129 -0.89 -10.29 -10.29
C PRO A 129 -1.68 -11.59 -10.45
N GLU A 130 -0.99 -12.74 -10.39
CA GLU A 130 -1.61 -14.06 -10.53
C GLU A 130 -2.57 -14.36 -9.37
N SER A 131 -2.16 -14.02 -8.14
CA SER A 131 -3.00 -14.21 -6.95
C SER A 131 -4.18 -13.25 -6.93
N LEU A 132 -4.00 -12.04 -7.45
CA LEU A 132 -5.08 -11.08 -7.64
C LEU A 132 -6.10 -11.58 -8.68
N ALA A 133 -5.64 -12.11 -9.81
CA ALA A 133 -6.55 -12.68 -10.83
C ALA A 133 -7.46 -13.78 -10.24
N LEU A 134 -6.91 -14.64 -9.38
CA LEU A 134 -7.69 -15.66 -8.67
C LEU A 134 -8.70 -15.07 -7.66
N LEU A 135 -8.35 -13.94 -7.01
CA LEU A 135 -9.28 -13.23 -6.14
C LEU A 135 -10.42 -12.59 -6.93
N LEU A 136 -10.12 -11.96 -8.05
CA LEU A 136 -11.10 -11.31 -8.92
C LEU A 136 -12.05 -12.32 -9.58
N ALA A 137 -11.56 -13.51 -9.90
CA ALA A 137 -12.39 -14.61 -10.42
C ALA A 137 -13.30 -15.28 -9.37
N SER A 138 -13.16 -14.91 -8.09
CA SER A 138 -13.99 -15.47 -7.01
C SER A 138 -15.41 -14.87 -7.04
N PRO A 139 -16.47 -15.67 -6.76
CA PRO A 139 -17.83 -15.14 -6.64
C PRO A 139 -17.96 -14.00 -5.62
N ASP A 140 -17.15 -14.02 -4.58
CA ASP A 140 -17.17 -13.03 -3.49
C ASP A 140 -16.34 -11.77 -3.79
N ALA A 141 -15.81 -11.62 -5.01
CA ALA A 141 -14.88 -10.55 -5.34
C ALA A 141 -15.44 -9.15 -5.05
N ASN A 142 -16.69 -8.90 -5.46
CA ASN A 142 -17.34 -7.60 -5.25
C ASN A 142 -17.42 -7.22 -3.77
N ASP A 143 -17.80 -8.17 -2.91
CA ASP A 143 -17.88 -7.93 -1.47
C ASP A 143 -16.50 -7.76 -0.83
N TYR A 144 -15.53 -8.56 -1.30
CA TYR A 144 -14.15 -8.51 -0.80
C TYR A 144 -13.48 -7.17 -1.09
N PHE A 145 -13.69 -6.59 -2.28
CA PHE A 145 -13.09 -5.33 -2.71
C PHE A 145 -13.96 -4.10 -2.44
N LYS A 146 -15.15 -4.25 -1.90
CA LYS A 146 -16.15 -3.19 -1.70
C LYS A 146 -15.61 -1.94 -0.98
N PHE A 147 -14.66 -2.10 -0.09
CA PHE A 147 -14.11 -1.01 0.73
C PHE A 147 -12.66 -0.64 0.32
N LEU A 148 -12.20 -1.16 -0.82
CA LEU A 148 -10.89 -0.84 -1.35
C LEU A 148 -10.82 0.65 -1.71
N LYS A 149 -9.87 1.35 -1.08
CA LYS A 149 -9.68 2.79 -1.26
C LYS A 149 -8.35 3.12 -1.94
N PHE A 150 -7.29 2.34 -1.65
CA PHE A 150 -5.97 2.58 -2.21
C PHE A 150 -5.46 1.36 -2.97
N LEU A 151 -4.96 1.64 -4.17
CA LEU A 151 -4.32 0.65 -5.02
C LEU A 151 -2.89 1.10 -5.31
N ILE A 152 -1.91 0.26 -4.96
CA ILE A 152 -0.50 0.57 -5.08
C ILE A 152 0.14 -0.46 -6.00
N PHE A 153 0.68 -0.01 -7.12
CA PHE A 153 1.45 -0.85 -8.03
C PHE A 153 2.94 -0.60 -7.89
N ARG A 154 3.71 -1.67 -7.86
CA ARG A 154 5.15 -1.61 -8.03
C ARG A 154 5.53 -2.23 -9.36
N GLY A 155 5.97 -1.38 -10.31
CA GLY A 155 6.54 -1.78 -11.58
C GLY A 155 8.04 -1.53 -11.65
N ASN A 156 8.75 -2.25 -12.51
CA ASN A 156 10.07 -1.87 -12.97
C ASN A 156 9.88 -1.06 -14.25
N ILE A 157 10.16 0.23 -14.19
CA ILE A 157 10.23 1.05 -15.39
C ILE A 157 11.58 0.73 -16.03
N SER A 158 11.57 -0.11 -17.06
CA SER A 158 12.71 -0.27 -17.95
C SER A 158 12.73 0.94 -18.88
N THR A 159 13.53 1.95 -18.57
CA THR A 159 13.84 3.00 -19.52
C THR A 159 14.76 2.41 -20.58
N ARG A 160 14.21 1.95 -21.71
CA ARG A 160 15.00 1.92 -22.93
C ARG A 160 15.32 3.37 -23.28
N SER A 161 16.58 3.71 -23.15
CA SER A 161 17.14 4.95 -23.68
C SER A 161 16.94 4.99 -25.19
N SER A 162 15.92 5.69 -25.63
CA SER A 162 15.83 6.39 -26.90
C SER A 162 14.59 7.26 -26.88
N SER A 163 14.81 8.56 -26.73
CA SER A 163 13.93 9.67 -27.12
C SER A 163 12.42 9.36 -27.19
N GLY A 164 11.70 9.57 -26.09
CA GLY A 164 10.25 9.50 -26.12
C GLY A 164 9.66 9.49 -24.72
N LEU A 165 9.07 10.60 -24.36
CA LEU A 165 8.20 10.76 -23.19
C LEU A 165 7.05 9.75 -23.31
N GLY A 166 7.07 8.69 -22.54
CA GLY A 166 5.94 7.75 -22.44
C GLY A 166 4.84 8.36 -21.58
N ILE A 167 3.76 8.76 -22.23
CA ILE A 167 2.52 9.19 -21.58
C ILE A 167 1.84 7.92 -21.03
N PHE A 168 1.71 7.81 -19.72
CA PHE A 168 0.84 6.81 -19.12
C PHE A 168 -0.55 7.41 -18.97
N GLU A 169 -1.52 6.82 -19.68
CA GLU A 169 -2.92 7.22 -19.60
C GLU A 169 -3.51 6.87 -18.23
N ASN A 170 -4.29 7.79 -17.69
CA ASN A 170 -4.98 7.70 -16.42
C ASN A 170 -5.99 6.53 -16.44
N PHE A 171 -5.83 5.58 -15.52
CA PHE A 171 -6.92 4.69 -15.14
C PHE A 171 -7.72 5.38 -14.03
N SER A 172 -8.75 6.10 -14.44
CA SER A 172 -9.80 6.58 -13.55
C SER A 172 -10.71 5.40 -13.19
N CYS A 173 -10.73 5.00 -11.92
CA CYS A 173 -11.83 4.21 -11.38
C CYS A 173 -12.95 5.16 -10.99
N SER A 174 -14.03 5.14 -11.77
CA SER A 174 -15.32 5.75 -11.43
C SER A 174 -16.06 4.86 -10.43
#